data_467f1af053ca4e2aac1649c9fdb2d56a
#
_entry.id   467f1af053ca4e2aac1649c9fdb2d56a
#
_cell.length_a   1.000
_cell.length_b   1.000
_cell.length_c   1.000
_cell.angle_alpha   90.00
_cell.angle_beta   90.00
_cell.angle_gamma   90.00
#
_symmetry.space_group_name_H-M   'P 1'
#
loop_
_entity.id
_entity.type
_entity.pdbx_description
1 polymer ?
#
loop_
_entity_poly.entity_id
_entity_poly.type
_entity_poly.pdbx_seq_one_letter_code
_entity_poly.pdbx_strand_id
1 'polypeptide(L)'
;MIRQHTKIQTAISTGIVFGITLMAAACQPKAAAPLIIPVSATKIQARSFEEVIQAEGTLTTPTFIQVKPQTSGVITQVFVKEGDTVNAGDLLFTLENKEELAELKATKEELKLATIQAQRYRYFARVGAGSNFEAEEKRLAAVAAQSLLVAKQEALNKTSVHSPINGVVGHLGNTKPGTYLQQGDSTFYIVNNENLSINLSIPALQAKQIQLNQQVKMYDETNSDILGTGKITFIPPYFEEGSDNKADNTILVRANFVNEKKGLRTLQLIRSKIIIGSKQQPSLPATATLFKAQQPYTYQLVPIKTFLQTAEIDPQHKQAMSALPPGTYIARETPLILGNLQDNHFPVVSGLEAGDLVATSGSLMLSNGTPVSIRSDN
;
A
#
# COMPACT_ATOMS: atom_id res chain seq x y z
N MET A 1 66.21 -48.55 -25.23
CA MET A 1 67.62 -48.65 -24.84
C MET A 1 67.61 -48.97 -23.35
N ILE A 2 67.94 -50.23 -23.09
CA ILE A 2 69.10 -50.74 -22.36
C ILE A 2 68.94 -50.52 -20.82
N ARG A 3 68.57 -51.61 -20.10
CA ARG A 3 69.37 -52.56 -19.31
C ARG A 3 69.92 -51.91 -18.02
N GLN A 4 70.00 -52.54 -16.82
CA GLN A 4 70.04 -53.95 -16.36
C GLN A 4 69.94 -53.92 -14.82
N HIS A 5 69.31 -54.95 -14.26
CA HIS A 5 69.78 -55.95 -13.32
C HIS A 5 70.73 -55.52 -12.19
N THR A 6 70.43 -55.93 -10.96
CA THR A 6 71.25 -57.01 -10.30
C THR A 6 70.53 -57.53 -9.02
N LYS A 7 70.37 -58.84 -8.93
CA LYS A 7 70.09 -59.71 -7.76
C LYS A 7 71.29 -59.81 -6.86
N ILE A 8 71.11 -60.15 -5.59
CA ILE A 8 71.92 -61.11 -4.76
C ILE A 8 71.17 -61.17 -3.41
N GLN A 9 70.49 -62.25 -3.05
CA GLN A 9 70.81 -63.54 -2.42
C GLN A 9 71.23 -63.48 -0.94
N THR A 10 70.28 -64.03 -0.10
CA THR A 10 70.39 -65.01 1.00
C THR A 10 71.51 -64.92 2.03
N ALA A 11 71.11 -64.94 3.30
CA ALA A 11 71.65 -65.84 4.32
C ALA A 11 70.70 -66.10 5.47
N ILE A 12 70.47 -67.34 5.80
CA ILE A 12 69.73 -67.98 6.89
C ILE A 12 70.53 -67.86 8.16
N SER A 13 69.88 -67.49 9.30
CA SER A 13 70.37 -67.88 10.58
C SER A 13 69.22 -68.08 11.57
N THR A 14 69.04 -69.29 12.04
CA THR A 14 68.15 -69.88 13.01
C THR A 14 68.57 -69.42 14.39
N GLY A 15 67.58 -68.99 15.24
CA GLY A 15 67.89 -68.77 16.64
C GLY A 15 66.71 -68.33 17.51
N ILE A 16 66.11 -69.35 18.14
CA ILE A 16 65.53 -69.38 19.53
C ILE A 16 64.27 -68.53 19.81
N VAL A 17 63.16 -69.24 19.97
CA VAL A 17 61.90 -68.89 20.65
C VAL A 17 62.16 -68.50 22.09
N PHE A 18 61.74 -67.30 22.49
CA PHE A 18 61.39 -67.03 23.91
C PHE A 18 60.11 -66.17 23.96
N GLY A 19 59.05 -66.80 24.48
CA GLY A 19 57.74 -66.21 24.60
C GLY A 19 57.71 -65.04 25.58
N ILE A 20 57.20 -63.92 25.07
CA ILE A 20 56.65 -62.82 25.93
C ILE A 20 55.23 -62.53 25.44
N THR A 21 54.26 -63.13 26.10
CA THR A 21 52.86 -62.76 26.01
C THR A 21 52.69 -61.34 26.58
N LEU A 22 52.79 -60.33 25.71
CA LEU A 22 52.43 -58.97 26.07
C LEU A 22 50.88 -58.85 26.03
N MET A 23 50.26 -58.82 27.18
CA MET A 23 48.88 -58.39 27.35
C MET A 23 48.72 -56.98 26.79
N ALA A 24 48.30 -56.83 25.55
CA ALA A 24 47.74 -55.59 25.04
C ALA A 24 46.39 -55.36 25.70
N ALA A 25 46.39 -54.67 26.84
CA ALA A 25 45.21 -54.05 27.38
C ALA A 25 44.71 -53.02 26.28
N ALA A 26 43.71 -53.43 25.53
CA ALA A 26 43.00 -52.56 24.59
C ALA A 26 42.38 -51.42 25.41
N CYS A 27 43.06 -50.29 25.46
CA CYS A 27 42.47 -49.05 25.88
C CYS A 27 41.44 -48.65 24.78
N GLN A 28 40.23 -49.18 24.95
CA GLN A 28 39.11 -48.66 24.17
C GLN A 28 38.95 -47.17 24.52
N PRO A 29 39.09 -46.24 23.56
CA PRO A 29 38.79 -44.84 23.85
C PRO A 29 37.34 -44.76 24.33
N LYS A 30 37.17 -44.42 25.62
CA LYS A 30 35.88 -44.09 26.21
C LYS A 30 35.30 -42.97 25.33
N ALA A 31 34.25 -43.27 24.54
CA ALA A 31 33.59 -42.32 23.71
C ALA A 31 33.26 -41.06 24.59
N ALA A 32 33.83 -39.91 24.24
CA ALA A 32 33.55 -38.67 24.92
C ALA A 32 32.06 -38.47 24.98
N ALA A 33 31.50 -38.20 26.19
CA ALA A 33 30.09 -37.93 26.31
C ALA A 33 29.71 -36.78 25.37
N PRO A 34 28.67 -36.94 24.54
CA PRO A 34 28.29 -35.92 23.59
C PRO A 34 27.96 -34.62 24.32
N LEU A 35 28.55 -33.53 23.84
CA LEU A 35 28.33 -32.21 24.40
C LEU A 35 26.88 -31.79 24.26
N ILE A 36 26.17 -31.54 25.34
CA ILE A 36 24.77 -31.07 25.33
C ILE A 36 24.79 -29.54 25.24
N ILE A 37 24.25 -28.99 24.17
CA ILE A 37 24.22 -27.55 23.92
C ILE A 37 22.94 -26.96 24.52
N PRO A 38 23.02 -25.96 25.42
CA PRO A 38 21.84 -25.27 25.93
C PRO A 38 21.26 -24.31 24.90
N VAL A 39 19.96 -24.42 24.62
CA VAL A 39 19.22 -23.59 23.65
C VAL A 39 17.95 -23.02 24.26
N SER A 40 17.52 -21.85 23.82
CA SER A 40 16.14 -21.42 24.06
C SER A 40 15.24 -22.01 22.99
N ALA A 41 14.04 -22.38 23.39
CA ALA A 41 13.09 -23.06 22.50
C ALA A 41 11.70 -22.42 22.61
N THR A 42 10.97 -22.45 21.49
CA THR A 42 9.56 -22.04 21.48
C THR A 42 8.71 -23.12 20.83
N LYS A 43 7.46 -23.22 21.29
CA LYS A 43 6.47 -24.13 20.74
C LYS A 43 5.73 -23.43 19.58
N ILE A 44 5.68 -24.07 18.43
CA ILE A 44 4.93 -23.59 17.26
C ILE A 44 3.45 -23.53 17.59
N GLN A 45 2.85 -22.38 17.43
CA GLN A 45 1.42 -22.16 17.60
C GLN A 45 0.77 -21.83 16.26
N ALA A 46 -0.49 -22.19 16.08
CA ALA A 46 -1.26 -21.74 14.95
C ALA A 46 -1.61 -20.26 15.13
N ARG A 47 -1.33 -19.45 14.10
CA ARG A 47 -1.62 -18.03 14.06
C ARG A 47 -2.37 -17.70 12.76
N SER A 48 -3.22 -16.69 12.82
CA SER A 48 -3.89 -16.16 11.64
C SER A 48 -2.92 -15.27 10.87
N PHE A 49 -2.70 -15.59 9.61
CA PHE A 49 -1.92 -14.79 8.67
C PHE A 49 -2.83 -14.19 7.61
N GLU A 50 -2.64 -12.90 7.29
CA GLU A 50 -3.40 -12.24 6.24
C GLU A 50 -2.97 -12.77 4.85
N GLU A 51 -3.96 -13.14 4.04
CA GLU A 51 -3.76 -13.38 2.62
C GLU A 51 -3.93 -12.04 1.90
N VAL A 52 -2.90 -11.60 1.19
CA VAL A 52 -2.88 -10.27 0.60
C VAL A 52 -2.53 -10.28 -0.89
N ILE A 53 -3.17 -9.42 -1.65
CA ILE A 53 -2.74 -9.03 -3.00
C ILE A 53 -1.99 -7.71 -2.90
N GLN A 54 -0.76 -7.70 -3.42
CA GLN A 54 0.02 -6.47 -3.53
C GLN A 54 -0.34 -5.77 -4.83
N ALA A 55 -0.62 -4.48 -4.75
CA ALA A 55 -0.96 -3.65 -5.89
C ALA A 55 -0.37 -2.25 -5.73
N GLU A 56 -0.01 -1.65 -6.84
CA GLU A 56 0.42 -0.26 -6.90
C GLU A 56 -0.72 0.57 -7.49
N GLY A 57 -0.81 1.81 -7.06
CA GLY A 57 -1.84 2.70 -7.55
C GLY A 57 -1.53 4.16 -7.31
N THR A 58 -2.20 5.01 -8.07
CA THR A 58 -2.08 6.46 -7.94
C THR A 58 -3.22 7.00 -7.12
N LEU A 59 -2.87 7.87 -6.15
CA LEU A 59 -3.85 8.59 -5.36
C LEU A 59 -4.59 9.61 -6.21
N THR A 60 -5.89 9.66 -6.04
CA THR A 60 -6.77 10.64 -6.66
C THR A 60 -7.70 11.25 -5.62
N THR A 61 -8.24 12.42 -5.90
CA THR A 61 -9.33 13.00 -5.12
C THR A 61 -10.44 13.45 -6.07
N PRO A 62 -11.73 13.28 -5.69
CA PRO A 62 -12.82 13.83 -6.47
C PRO A 62 -12.85 15.37 -6.46
N THR A 63 -12.13 15.97 -5.53
CA THR A 63 -12.03 17.42 -5.32
C THR A 63 -10.71 18.00 -5.82
N PHE A 64 -10.28 17.57 -7.00
CA PHE A 64 -9.16 18.14 -7.76
C PHE A 64 -9.73 18.91 -8.94
N ILE A 65 -9.95 20.22 -8.78
CA ILE A 65 -10.65 21.05 -9.77
C ILE A 65 -9.72 22.10 -10.31
N GLN A 66 -9.69 22.20 -11.63
CA GLN A 66 -9.03 23.29 -12.34
C GLN A 66 -9.97 24.48 -12.44
N VAL A 67 -9.55 25.63 -11.93
CA VAL A 67 -10.30 26.88 -12.03
C VAL A 67 -10.20 27.39 -13.46
N LYS A 68 -11.35 27.73 -14.04
CA LYS A 68 -11.47 28.27 -15.42
C LYS A 68 -12.40 29.48 -15.42
N PRO A 69 -11.99 30.64 -16.00
CA PRO A 69 -12.85 31.78 -16.15
C PRO A 69 -14.03 31.48 -17.10
N GLN A 70 -15.20 32.02 -16.78
CA GLN A 70 -16.41 31.87 -17.59
C GLN A 70 -16.58 32.95 -18.65
N THR A 71 -15.72 33.98 -18.62
CA THR A 71 -15.64 35.06 -19.62
C THR A 71 -14.17 35.42 -19.86
N SER A 72 -13.89 36.02 -21.00
CA SER A 72 -12.56 36.54 -21.32
C SER A 72 -12.33 37.92 -20.72
N GLY A 73 -11.08 38.24 -20.37
CA GLY A 73 -10.72 39.59 -19.86
C GLY A 73 -9.32 39.60 -19.27
N VAL A 74 -8.87 40.83 -18.92
CA VAL A 74 -7.59 41.05 -18.24
C VAL A 74 -7.79 40.87 -16.72
N ILE A 75 -6.90 40.13 -16.06
CA ILE A 75 -6.91 40.01 -14.60
C ILE A 75 -6.58 41.39 -14.00
N THR A 76 -7.46 41.93 -13.19
CA THR A 76 -7.26 43.16 -12.46
C THR A 76 -6.62 42.94 -11.09
N GLN A 77 -7.06 41.92 -10.37
CA GLN A 77 -6.58 41.58 -9.04
C GLN A 77 -6.67 40.07 -8.77
N VAL A 78 -5.71 39.53 -8.03
CA VAL A 78 -5.71 38.16 -7.48
C VAL A 78 -5.73 38.26 -5.96
N PHE A 79 -6.64 37.54 -5.33
CA PHE A 79 -6.92 37.62 -3.88
C PHE A 79 -6.32 36.47 -3.08
N VAL A 80 -5.76 35.46 -3.76
CA VAL A 80 -5.24 34.24 -3.14
C VAL A 80 -3.77 34.06 -3.50
N LYS A 81 -3.06 33.29 -2.66
CA LYS A 81 -1.67 32.87 -2.87
C LYS A 81 -1.60 31.36 -2.96
N GLU A 82 -0.50 30.85 -3.50
CA GLU A 82 -0.20 29.42 -3.48
C GLU A 82 -0.16 28.91 -2.05
N GLY A 83 -0.85 27.82 -1.78
CA GLY A 83 -0.98 27.20 -0.46
C GLY A 83 -2.09 27.78 0.44
N ASP A 84 -2.79 28.82 0.04
CA ASP A 84 -3.91 29.35 0.79
C ASP A 84 -5.07 28.33 0.84
N THR A 85 -5.73 28.25 2.00
CA THR A 85 -6.97 27.48 2.15
C THR A 85 -8.14 28.39 1.78
N VAL A 86 -9.00 27.89 0.90
CA VAL A 86 -10.20 28.59 0.43
C VAL A 86 -11.46 27.75 0.66
N ASN A 87 -12.58 28.43 0.86
CA ASN A 87 -13.90 27.81 0.92
C ASN A 87 -14.64 27.98 -0.41
N ALA A 88 -15.61 27.13 -0.66
CA ALA A 88 -16.52 27.31 -1.79
C ALA A 88 -17.20 28.69 -1.71
N GLY A 89 -17.13 29.46 -2.81
CA GLY A 89 -17.64 30.82 -2.90
C GLY A 89 -16.61 31.93 -2.60
N ASP A 90 -15.42 31.61 -2.10
CA ASP A 90 -14.37 32.62 -1.89
C ASP A 90 -13.88 33.19 -3.22
N LEU A 91 -13.69 34.52 -3.25
CA LEU A 91 -13.20 35.24 -4.43
C LEU A 91 -11.72 34.94 -4.66
N LEU A 92 -11.38 34.45 -5.87
CA LEU A 92 -10.03 34.06 -6.24
C LEU A 92 -9.33 35.17 -7.01
N PHE A 93 -9.96 35.68 -8.05
CA PHE A 93 -9.47 36.80 -8.84
C PHE A 93 -10.60 37.51 -9.57
N THR A 94 -10.34 38.73 -10.03
CA THR A 94 -11.29 39.50 -10.82
C THR A 94 -10.71 39.84 -12.19
N LEU A 95 -11.57 39.83 -13.19
CA LEU A 95 -11.29 40.33 -14.53
C LEU A 95 -11.72 41.80 -14.64
N GLU A 96 -11.25 42.52 -15.64
CA GLU A 96 -11.71 43.85 -15.96
C GLU A 96 -13.21 43.82 -16.25
N ASN A 97 -13.97 44.72 -15.64
CA ASN A 97 -15.43 44.69 -15.63
C ASN A 97 -16.06 46.08 -15.79
N LYS A 98 -15.28 47.07 -16.27
CA LYS A 98 -15.77 48.46 -16.42
C LYS A 98 -16.94 48.56 -17.38
N GLU A 99 -16.89 47.81 -18.49
CA GLU A 99 -17.95 47.76 -19.50
C GLU A 99 -19.21 47.14 -18.94
N GLU A 100 -19.09 45.97 -18.29
CA GLU A 100 -20.22 45.25 -17.66
C GLU A 100 -20.90 46.10 -16.58
N LEU A 101 -20.12 46.82 -15.77
CA LEU A 101 -20.66 47.74 -14.76
C LEU A 101 -21.42 48.91 -15.41
N ALA A 102 -20.91 49.46 -16.49
CA ALA A 102 -21.58 50.56 -17.21
C ALA A 102 -22.87 50.08 -17.86
N GLU A 103 -22.84 48.93 -18.51
CA GLU A 103 -24.02 48.31 -19.11
C GLU A 103 -25.09 47.97 -18.07
N LEU A 104 -24.69 47.33 -16.95
CA LEU A 104 -25.61 47.03 -15.83
C LEU A 104 -26.29 48.30 -15.32
N LYS A 105 -25.56 49.37 -15.14
CA LYS A 105 -26.10 50.66 -14.69
C LYS A 105 -27.13 51.22 -15.69
N ALA A 106 -26.80 51.20 -17.01
CA ALA A 106 -27.72 51.63 -18.06
C ALA A 106 -29.00 50.81 -18.07
N THR A 107 -28.88 49.52 -18.07
CA THR A 107 -30.04 48.58 -18.09
C THR A 107 -30.90 48.72 -16.83
N LYS A 108 -30.32 49.05 -15.67
CA LYS A 108 -31.05 49.31 -14.44
C LYS A 108 -31.92 50.56 -14.58
N GLU A 109 -31.46 51.63 -15.19
CA GLU A 109 -32.26 52.83 -15.45
C GLU A 109 -33.33 52.60 -16.54
N GLU A 110 -33.04 51.77 -17.56
CA GLU A 110 -34.03 51.32 -18.55
C GLU A 110 -35.20 50.56 -17.89
N LEU A 111 -34.89 49.62 -17.01
CA LEU A 111 -35.92 48.87 -16.24
C LEU A 111 -36.76 49.82 -15.40
N LYS A 112 -36.13 50.76 -14.73
CA LYS A 112 -36.83 51.79 -13.90
C LYS A 112 -37.83 52.60 -14.74
N LEU A 113 -37.38 53.07 -15.93
CA LEU A 113 -38.25 53.81 -16.86
C LEU A 113 -39.40 52.94 -17.35
N ALA A 114 -39.09 51.70 -17.81
CA ALA A 114 -40.13 50.75 -18.29
C ALA A 114 -41.15 50.41 -17.19
N THR A 115 -40.72 50.27 -15.94
CA THR A 115 -41.58 50.00 -14.80
C THR A 115 -42.51 51.18 -14.51
N ILE A 116 -41.99 52.40 -14.51
CA ILE A 116 -42.80 53.61 -14.32
C ILE A 116 -43.85 53.78 -15.45
N GLN A 117 -43.47 53.50 -16.70
CA GLN A 117 -44.40 53.51 -17.83
C GLN A 117 -45.47 52.44 -17.68
N ALA A 118 -45.12 51.19 -17.35
CA ALA A 118 -46.07 50.10 -17.12
C ALA A 118 -47.08 50.47 -16.01
N GLN A 119 -46.62 51.04 -14.90
CA GLN A 119 -47.47 51.48 -13.80
C GLN A 119 -48.43 52.62 -14.22
N ARG A 120 -47.96 53.61 -14.99
CA ARG A 120 -48.72 54.73 -15.48
C ARG A 120 -49.82 54.26 -16.45
N TYR A 121 -49.47 53.46 -17.44
CA TYR A 121 -50.45 52.94 -18.42
C TYR A 121 -51.48 52.02 -17.80
N ARG A 122 -51.06 51.20 -16.82
CA ARG A 122 -51.99 50.37 -16.04
C ARG A 122 -52.96 51.23 -15.24
N TYR A 123 -52.52 52.35 -14.68
CA TYR A 123 -53.43 53.32 -14.00
C TYR A 123 -54.42 53.91 -14.98
N PHE A 124 -54.00 54.40 -16.16
CA PHE A 124 -54.91 54.98 -17.18
C PHE A 124 -55.92 53.99 -17.68
N ALA A 125 -55.53 52.75 -18.00
CA ALA A 125 -56.49 51.70 -18.37
C ALA A 125 -57.52 51.41 -17.27
N ARG A 126 -57.11 51.37 -16.00
CA ARG A 126 -57.98 51.13 -14.87
C ARG A 126 -59.04 52.23 -14.67
N VAL A 127 -58.70 53.46 -14.94
CA VAL A 127 -59.64 54.64 -14.81
C VAL A 127 -60.40 54.92 -16.10
N GLY A 128 -60.30 54.07 -17.09
CA GLY A 128 -60.96 54.25 -18.39
C GLY A 128 -60.34 55.31 -19.31
N ALA A 129 -59.16 55.85 -19.00
CA ALA A 129 -58.48 56.91 -19.71
C ALA A 129 -57.39 56.38 -20.71
N GLY A 130 -57.29 55.06 -20.86
CA GLY A 130 -56.28 54.41 -21.74
C GLY A 130 -56.68 53.01 -22.16
N SER A 131 -55.93 52.47 -23.13
CA SER A 131 -56.18 51.13 -23.71
C SER A 131 -55.56 50.03 -22.81
N ASN A 132 -56.30 48.96 -22.59
CA ASN A 132 -55.80 47.76 -21.95
C ASN A 132 -54.66 47.12 -22.79
N PHE A 133 -54.68 47.24 -24.11
CA PHE A 133 -53.63 46.76 -24.99
C PHE A 133 -52.30 47.51 -24.74
N GLU A 134 -52.37 48.86 -24.68
CA GLU A 134 -51.18 49.66 -24.38
C GLU A 134 -50.63 49.38 -23.00
N ALA A 135 -51.51 49.19 -21.98
CA ALA A 135 -51.10 48.85 -20.64
C ALA A 135 -50.36 47.49 -20.60
N GLU A 136 -50.84 46.48 -21.36
CA GLU A 136 -50.20 45.19 -21.47
C GLU A 136 -48.88 45.26 -22.25
N GLU A 137 -48.83 46.06 -23.35
CA GLU A 137 -47.57 46.30 -24.08
C GLU A 137 -46.49 46.85 -23.15
N LYS A 138 -46.81 47.88 -22.34
CA LYS A 138 -45.82 48.48 -21.42
C LYS A 138 -45.46 47.51 -20.26
N ARG A 139 -46.39 46.67 -19.87
CA ARG A 139 -46.09 45.59 -18.91
C ARG A 139 -45.08 44.62 -19.44
N LEU A 140 -45.29 44.17 -20.71
CA LEU A 140 -44.37 43.25 -21.38
C LEU A 140 -42.98 43.89 -21.60
N ALA A 141 -42.92 45.19 -21.91
CA ALA A 141 -41.65 45.96 -22.05
C ALA A 141 -40.92 45.97 -20.70
N ALA A 142 -41.59 46.17 -19.60
CA ALA A 142 -40.96 46.12 -18.27
C ALA A 142 -40.44 44.72 -17.91
N VAL A 143 -41.15 43.64 -18.28
CA VAL A 143 -40.68 42.28 -18.11
C VAL A 143 -39.44 42.01 -18.98
N ALA A 144 -39.42 42.47 -20.24
CA ALA A 144 -38.25 42.35 -21.09
C ALA A 144 -37.02 43.10 -20.54
N ALA A 145 -37.20 44.31 -20.04
CA ALA A 145 -36.14 45.08 -19.39
C ALA A 145 -35.62 44.40 -18.11
N GLN A 146 -36.51 43.78 -17.32
CA GLN A 146 -36.10 42.98 -16.16
C GLN A 146 -35.26 41.77 -16.55
N SER A 147 -35.64 41.07 -17.61
CA SER A 147 -34.87 39.92 -18.11
C SER A 147 -33.48 40.36 -18.62
N LEU A 148 -33.39 41.52 -19.27
CA LEU A 148 -32.12 42.07 -19.72
C LEU A 148 -31.22 42.47 -18.54
N LEU A 149 -31.79 43.07 -17.47
CA LEU A 149 -31.04 43.36 -16.24
C LEU A 149 -30.42 42.12 -15.62
N VAL A 150 -31.19 41.03 -15.51
CA VAL A 150 -30.68 39.74 -14.99
C VAL A 150 -29.53 39.22 -15.86
N ALA A 151 -29.64 39.30 -17.19
CA ALA A 151 -28.58 38.85 -18.09
C ALA A 151 -27.30 39.69 -17.93
N LYS A 152 -27.41 41.04 -17.75
CA LYS A 152 -26.25 41.90 -17.52
C LYS A 152 -25.63 41.70 -16.13
N GLN A 153 -26.45 41.42 -15.12
CA GLN A 153 -25.95 41.06 -13.80
C GLN A 153 -25.14 39.76 -13.84
N GLU A 154 -25.62 38.74 -14.58
CA GLU A 154 -24.88 37.47 -14.74
C GLU A 154 -23.58 37.66 -15.53
N ALA A 155 -23.57 38.55 -16.54
CA ALA A 155 -22.34 38.90 -17.25
C ALA A 155 -21.31 39.51 -16.32
N LEU A 156 -21.72 40.44 -15.46
CA LEU A 156 -20.84 41.05 -14.44
C LEU A 156 -20.36 40.00 -13.43
N ASN A 157 -21.25 39.10 -12.94
CA ASN A 157 -20.89 38.07 -11.98
C ASN A 157 -19.77 37.15 -12.51
N LYS A 158 -19.77 36.87 -13.83
CA LYS A 158 -18.75 36.04 -14.49
C LYS A 158 -17.36 36.68 -14.50
N THR A 159 -17.23 37.99 -14.30
CA THR A 159 -15.93 38.69 -14.20
C THR A 159 -15.27 38.45 -12.84
N SER A 160 -16.01 38.00 -11.85
CA SER A 160 -15.50 37.61 -10.52
C SER A 160 -15.43 36.11 -10.44
N VAL A 161 -14.21 35.55 -10.37
CA VAL A 161 -14.00 34.10 -10.34
C VAL A 161 -13.90 33.64 -8.90
N HIS A 162 -14.79 32.72 -8.52
CA HIS A 162 -14.91 32.20 -7.16
C HIS A 162 -14.49 30.73 -7.10
N SER A 163 -14.11 30.28 -5.91
CA SER A 163 -13.81 28.86 -5.68
C SER A 163 -15.07 28.00 -5.77
N PRO A 164 -15.07 26.94 -6.59
CA PRO A 164 -16.20 26.01 -6.64
C PRO A 164 -16.24 25.02 -5.47
N ILE A 165 -15.12 24.84 -4.73
CA ILE A 165 -14.95 23.86 -3.67
C ILE A 165 -14.15 24.42 -2.49
N ASN A 166 -14.21 23.72 -1.35
CA ASN A 166 -13.25 23.91 -0.26
C ASN A 166 -11.95 23.18 -0.60
N GLY A 167 -10.81 23.82 -0.39
CA GLY A 167 -9.53 23.19 -0.68
C GLY A 167 -8.34 24.13 -0.52
N VAL A 168 -7.20 23.68 -1.00
CA VAL A 168 -5.94 24.44 -0.99
C VAL A 168 -5.60 24.85 -2.41
N VAL A 169 -5.22 26.11 -2.58
CA VAL A 169 -4.80 26.70 -3.85
C VAL A 169 -3.46 26.09 -4.27
N GLY A 170 -3.40 25.53 -5.46
CA GLY A 170 -2.18 25.01 -6.08
C GLY A 170 -1.32 26.13 -6.68
N HIS A 171 -0.39 25.74 -7.57
CA HIS A 171 0.50 26.68 -8.26
C HIS A 171 -0.30 27.60 -9.18
N LEU A 172 -0.16 28.92 -8.97
CA LEU A 172 -0.90 29.97 -9.70
C LEU A 172 -0.46 30.15 -11.16
N GLY A 173 0.74 29.69 -11.52
CA GLY A 173 1.27 29.82 -12.87
C GLY A 173 1.29 31.26 -13.38
N ASN A 174 0.64 31.52 -14.52
CA ASN A 174 0.53 32.81 -15.13
C ASN A 174 -0.66 33.67 -14.65
N THR A 175 -1.39 33.22 -13.60
CA THR A 175 -2.54 33.97 -13.05
C THR A 175 -2.05 35.17 -12.24
N LYS A 176 -1.77 36.26 -12.92
CA LYS A 176 -1.21 37.52 -12.34
C LYS A 176 -1.99 38.69 -12.86
N PRO A 177 -2.08 39.83 -12.10
CA PRO A 177 -2.64 41.05 -12.59
C PRO A 177 -1.98 41.51 -13.91
N GLY A 178 -2.79 41.93 -14.87
CA GLY A 178 -2.35 42.30 -16.22
C GLY A 178 -2.34 41.16 -17.25
N THR A 179 -2.50 39.89 -16.84
CA THR A 179 -2.62 38.76 -17.77
C THR A 179 -4.00 38.76 -18.40
N TYR A 180 -4.06 38.60 -19.72
CA TYR A 180 -5.31 38.36 -20.44
C TYR A 180 -5.64 36.87 -20.43
N LEU A 181 -6.87 36.51 -20.03
CA LEU A 181 -7.41 35.15 -20.07
C LEU A 181 -8.56 35.07 -21.08
N GLN A 182 -8.62 33.95 -21.79
CA GLN A 182 -9.77 33.58 -22.59
C GLN A 182 -10.77 32.74 -21.77
N GLN A 183 -12.03 32.75 -22.17
CA GLN A 183 -13.02 31.87 -21.57
C GLN A 183 -12.58 30.40 -21.65
N GLY A 184 -12.58 29.72 -20.51
CA GLY A 184 -12.19 28.31 -20.43
C GLY A 184 -10.69 28.06 -20.28
N ASP A 185 -9.83 29.08 -20.30
CA ASP A 185 -8.40 28.92 -20.04
C ASP A 185 -8.15 28.28 -18.70
N SER A 186 -7.14 27.40 -18.69
CA SER A 186 -6.70 26.72 -17.48
C SER A 186 -5.86 27.65 -16.63
N THR A 187 -6.30 27.98 -15.44
CA THR A 187 -5.54 28.81 -14.49
C THR A 187 -4.78 27.93 -13.51
N PHE A 188 -5.28 27.72 -12.33
CA PHE A 188 -4.67 26.91 -11.28
C PHE A 188 -5.65 25.85 -10.75
N TYR A 189 -5.13 24.98 -9.90
CA TYR A 189 -5.95 23.94 -9.28
C TYR A 189 -6.32 24.31 -7.84
N ILE A 190 -7.51 23.87 -7.41
CA ILE A 190 -7.89 23.82 -6.02
C ILE A 190 -8.06 22.36 -5.67
N VAL A 191 -7.37 21.92 -4.61
CA VAL A 191 -7.24 20.51 -4.24
C VAL A 191 -7.67 20.32 -2.80
N ASN A 192 -8.57 19.36 -2.56
CA ASN A 192 -8.87 18.90 -1.22
C ASN A 192 -8.41 17.43 -1.08
N ASN A 193 -7.42 17.21 -0.23
CA ASN A 193 -6.84 15.88 0.03
C ASN A 193 -7.37 15.24 1.31
N GLU A 194 -8.47 15.68 1.89
CA GLU A 194 -9.06 15.07 3.10
C GLU A 194 -9.59 13.66 2.81
N ASN A 195 -10.28 13.51 1.69
CA ASN A 195 -10.79 12.23 1.22
C ASN A 195 -10.06 11.87 -0.08
N LEU A 196 -9.31 10.81 -0.02
CA LEU A 196 -8.55 10.31 -1.15
C LEU A 196 -9.09 8.97 -1.62
N SER A 197 -8.89 8.71 -2.90
CA SER A 197 -9.12 7.41 -3.52
C SER A 197 -7.80 6.93 -4.10
N ILE A 198 -7.59 5.62 -4.13
CA ILE A 198 -6.50 4.99 -4.85
C ILE A 198 -7.06 4.10 -5.94
N ASN A 199 -6.56 4.25 -7.15
CA ASN A 199 -6.86 3.35 -8.26
C ASN A 199 -5.74 2.31 -8.33
N LEU A 200 -6.04 1.07 -7.92
CA LEU A 200 -5.12 -0.04 -7.83
C LEU A 200 -5.19 -0.90 -9.10
N SER A 201 -4.05 -1.11 -9.73
CA SER A 201 -3.94 -2.00 -10.89
C SER A 201 -3.81 -3.44 -10.43
N ILE A 202 -4.79 -4.29 -10.77
CA ILE A 202 -4.88 -5.68 -10.35
C ILE A 202 -4.85 -6.60 -11.57
N PRO A 203 -3.91 -7.57 -11.65
CA PRO A 203 -3.90 -8.56 -12.72
C PRO A 203 -5.17 -9.41 -12.78
N ALA A 204 -5.63 -9.76 -13.99
CA ALA A 204 -6.86 -10.51 -14.23
C ALA A 204 -6.94 -11.83 -13.45
N LEU A 205 -5.81 -12.52 -13.26
CA LEU A 205 -5.74 -13.77 -12.51
C LEU A 205 -6.15 -13.58 -11.03
N GLN A 206 -5.86 -12.42 -10.45
CA GLN A 206 -6.17 -12.08 -9.06
C GLN A 206 -7.52 -11.35 -8.92
N ALA A 207 -8.05 -10.80 -10.01
CA ALA A 207 -9.28 -10.01 -10.00
C ALA A 207 -10.49 -10.75 -9.42
N LYS A 208 -10.56 -12.08 -9.60
CA LYS A 208 -11.65 -12.93 -9.07
C LYS A 208 -11.70 -12.99 -7.54
N GLN A 209 -10.60 -12.67 -6.86
CA GLN A 209 -10.49 -12.68 -5.39
C GLN A 209 -10.87 -11.34 -4.78
N ILE A 210 -11.06 -10.31 -5.61
CA ILE A 210 -11.37 -8.95 -5.16
C ILE A 210 -12.88 -8.82 -4.96
N GLN A 211 -13.23 -8.25 -3.81
CA GLN A 211 -14.62 -8.00 -3.43
C GLN A 211 -14.79 -6.59 -2.84
N LEU A 212 -15.99 -6.03 -2.94
CA LEU A 212 -16.32 -4.77 -2.30
C LEU A 212 -16.14 -4.85 -0.78
N ASN A 213 -15.76 -3.73 -0.17
CA ASN A 213 -15.50 -3.58 1.26
C ASN A 213 -14.26 -4.33 1.81
N GLN A 214 -13.46 -5.01 0.98
CA GLN A 214 -12.18 -5.54 1.42
C GLN A 214 -11.28 -4.39 1.89
N GLN A 215 -10.52 -4.66 2.95
CA GLN A 215 -9.59 -3.70 3.53
C GLN A 215 -8.35 -3.55 2.66
N VAL A 216 -7.91 -2.30 2.48
CA VAL A 216 -6.68 -1.94 1.77
C VAL A 216 -5.77 -1.19 2.73
N LYS A 217 -4.55 -1.68 2.91
CA LYS A 217 -3.49 -1.01 3.67
C LYS A 217 -2.49 -0.38 2.70
N MET A 218 -2.21 0.90 2.88
CA MET A 218 -1.24 1.66 2.07
C MET A 218 0.07 1.78 2.83
N TYR A 219 1.19 1.62 2.13
CA TYR A 219 2.51 1.57 2.71
C TYR A 219 3.44 2.62 2.11
N ASP A 220 4.33 3.14 2.96
CA ASP A 220 5.47 3.94 2.51
C ASP A 220 6.46 3.05 1.74
N GLU A 221 7.05 3.58 0.68
CA GLU A 221 8.03 2.85 -0.13
C GLU A 221 9.34 2.57 0.62
N THR A 222 9.69 3.43 1.57
CA THR A 222 10.99 3.41 2.24
C THR A 222 11.03 2.55 3.49
N ASN A 223 10.02 2.61 4.33
CA ASN A 223 10.06 1.99 5.67
C ASN A 223 8.93 0.98 5.93
N SER A 224 8.07 0.74 4.96
CA SER A 224 6.90 -0.15 5.08
C SER A 224 5.90 0.24 6.18
N ASP A 225 5.95 1.51 6.65
CA ASP A 225 4.96 2.01 7.60
C ASP A 225 3.59 2.14 6.92
N ILE A 226 2.54 1.90 7.70
CA ILE A 226 1.16 2.07 7.23
C ILE A 226 0.84 3.57 7.19
N LEU A 227 0.67 4.09 5.97
CA LEU A 227 0.28 5.47 5.71
C LEU A 227 -1.21 5.71 5.92
N GLY A 228 -2.03 4.69 5.66
CA GLY A 228 -3.46 4.74 5.83
C GLY A 228 -4.14 3.40 5.52
N THR A 229 -5.40 3.31 5.92
CA THR A 229 -6.24 2.15 5.63
C THR A 229 -7.54 2.62 4.96
N GLY A 230 -7.97 1.86 3.97
CA GLY A 230 -9.19 2.14 3.24
C GLY A 230 -9.97 0.87 2.93
N LYS A 231 -11.01 1.02 2.12
CA LYS A 231 -11.84 -0.10 1.66
C LYS A 231 -12.07 0.00 0.17
N ILE A 232 -12.20 -1.14 -0.50
CA ILE A 232 -12.60 -1.21 -1.90
C ILE A 232 -14.04 -0.72 -2.02
N THR A 233 -14.24 0.30 -2.87
CA THR A 233 -15.54 0.94 -3.10
C THR A 233 -16.07 0.72 -4.50
N PHE A 234 -15.19 0.38 -5.46
CA PHE A 234 -15.59 0.16 -6.83
C PHE A 234 -14.69 -0.87 -7.52
N ILE A 235 -15.30 -1.79 -8.23
CA ILE A 235 -14.66 -2.79 -9.09
C ILE A 235 -15.25 -2.61 -10.48
N PRO A 236 -14.44 -2.25 -11.49
CA PRO A 236 -14.95 -2.05 -12.85
C PRO A 236 -15.40 -3.38 -13.47
N PRO A 237 -16.45 -3.36 -14.31
CA PRO A 237 -16.92 -4.55 -15.01
C PRO A 237 -16.10 -4.88 -16.29
N TYR A 238 -14.99 -4.18 -16.52
CA TYR A 238 -14.13 -4.31 -17.69
C TYR A 238 -12.65 -4.30 -17.30
N PHE A 239 -11.82 -4.79 -18.21
CA PHE A 239 -10.36 -4.70 -18.09
C PHE A 239 -9.86 -3.46 -18.84
N GLU A 240 -8.76 -2.87 -18.35
CA GLU A 240 -8.14 -1.71 -19.01
C GLU A 240 -7.55 -2.11 -20.37
N GLU A 241 -7.65 -1.18 -21.33
CA GLU A 241 -6.93 -1.27 -22.59
C GLU A 241 -5.48 -0.76 -22.39
N GLY A 242 -4.51 -1.57 -22.81
CA GLY A 242 -3.11 -1.16 -22.84
C GLY A 242 -2.85 -0.10 -23.94
N SER A 243 -1.76 0.62 -23.84
CA SER A 243 -1.38 1.73 -24.73
C SER A 243 -1.27 1.37 -26.21
N ASP A 244 -1.21 0.08 -26.56
CA ASP A 244 -1.04 -0.43 -27.94
C ASP A 244 -2.23 -1.24 -28.45
N ASN A 245 -3.46 -0.96 -28.00
CA ASN A 245 -4.66 -1.76 -28.27
C ASN A 245 -4.54 -3.24 -27.87
N LYS A 246 -3.61 -3.58 -26.97
CA LYS A 246 -3.52 -4.88 -26.32
C LYS A 246 -4.15 -4.77 -24.96
N ALA A 247 -5.06 -5.69 -24.63
CA ALA A 247 -5.60 -5.77 -23.27
C ALA A 247 -4.46 -5.97 -22.29
N ASP A 248 -4.28 -5.06 -21.34
CA ASP A 248 -3.27 -5.17 -20.27
C ASP A 248 -3.60 -6.27 -19.27
N ASN A 249 -4.76 -6.94 -19.45
CA ASN A 249 -5.28 -7.93 -18.52
C ASN A 249 -5.26 -7.48 -17.05
N THR A 250 -5.45 -6.18 -16.82
CA THR A 250 -5.58 -5.59 -15.48
C THR A 250 -6.95 -4.94 -15.29
N ILE A 251 -7.39 -4.85 -14.04
CA ILE A 251 -8.55 -4.03 -13.66
C ILE A 251 -8.09 -2.91 -12.72
N LEU A 252 -8.68 -1.73 -12.85
CA LEU A 252 -8.43 -0.60 -11.95
C LEU A 252 -9.47 -0.56 -10.83
N VAL A 253 -9.15 -1.21 -9.74
CA VAL A 253 -10.01 -1.24 -8.55
C VAL A 253 -9.83 0.03 -7.73
N ARG A 254 -10.94 0.64 -7.30
CA ARG A 254 -10.89 1.85 -6.48
C ARG A 254 -11.12 1.54 -5.01
N ALA A 255 -10.22 2.06 -4.17
CA ALA A 255 -10.40 2.08 -2.72
C ALA A 255 -10.41 3.52 -2.21
N ASN A 256 -11.26 3.82 -1.23
CA ASN A 256 -11.38 5.13 -0.60
C ASN A 256 -10.84 5.09 0.83
N PHE A 257 -10.27 6.21 1.26
CA PHE A 257 -9.75 6.38 2.60
C PHE A 257 -9.72 7.85 3.02
N VAL A 258 -9.65 8.08 4.34
CA VAL A 258 -9.50 9.42 4.92
C VAL A 258 -8.02 9.69 5.18
N ASN A 259 -7.53 10.85 4.75
CA ASN A 259 -6.14 11.27 4.91
C ASN A 259 -5.95 11.97 6.28
N GLU A 260 -6.07 11.21 7.36
CA GLU A 260 -6.04 11.76 8.73
C GLU A 260 -4.77 12.55 9.04
N LYS A 261 -3.62 12.06 8.60
CA LYS A 261 -2.32 12.69 8.82
C LYS A 261 -1.99 13.83 7.85
N LYS A 262 -2.85 14.10 6.86
CA LYS A 262 -2.68 15.12 5.82
C LYS A 262 -1.34 15.05 5.05
N GLY A 263 -0.63 13.94 5.15
CA GLY A 263 0.68 13.73 4.52
C GLY A 263 0.62 13.23 3.08
N LEU A 264 -0.50 12.64 2.67
CA LEU A 264 -0.68 12.06 1.35
C LEU A 264 -1.21 13.11 0.37
N ARG A 265 -0.76 13.03 -0.87
CA ARG A 265 -1.09 14.00 -1.92
C ARG A 265 -1.69 13.31 -3.15
N THR A 266 -2.60 13.99 -3.80
CA THR A 266 -3.12 13.59 -5.11
C THR A 266 -1.97 13.42 -6.11
N LEU A 267 -2.08 12.45 -7.01
CA LEU A 267 -1.10 12.00 -8.01
C LEU A 267 0.14 11.30 -7.44
N GLN A 268 0.21 11.02 -6.14
CA GLN A 268 1.27 10.21 -5.54
C GLN A 268 1.06 8.73 -5.88
N LEU A 269 2.13 8.03 -6.29
CA LEU A 269 2.15 6.58 -6.44
C LEU A 269 2.34 5.93 -5.07
N ILE A 270 1.53 4.93 -4.74
CA ILE A 270 1.53 4.24 -3.44
C ILE A 270 1.44 2.73 -3.64
N ARG A 271 2.21 2.00 -2.84
CA ARG A 271 2.07 0.55 -2.71
C ARG A 271 0.98 0.20 -1.69
N SER A 272 0.19 -0.79 -2.03
CA SER A 272 -0.95 -1.20 -1.22
C SER A 272 -1.03 -2.71 -1.10
N LYS A 273 -1.59 -3.18 0.01
CA LYS A 273 -1.95 -4.58 0.23
C LYS A 273 -3.46 -4.66 0.42
N ILE A 274 -4.12 -5.41 -0.44
CA ILE A 274 -5.54 -5.72 -0.34
C ILE A 274 -5.67 -7.01 0.47
N ILE A 275 -6.40 -6.99 1.56
CA ILE A 275 -6.64 -8.18 2.40
C ILE A 275 -7.78 -8.95 1.78
N ILE A 276 -7.48 -10.13 1.22
CA ILE A 276 -8.46 -11.00 0.57
C ILE A 276 -8.98 -12.09 1.49
N GLY A 277 -8.28 -12.35 2.60
CA GLY A 277 -8.66 -13.36 3.58
C GLY A 277 -7.64 -13.50 4.68
N SER A 278 -7.86 -14.50 5.53
CA SER A 278 -6.89 -14.92 6.53
C SER A 278 -6.87 -16.45 6.63
N LYS A 279 -5.69 -17.01 6.89
CA LYS A 279 -5.51 -18.45 7.02
C LYS A 279 -4.78 -18.77 8.31
N GLN A 280 -5.31 -19.76 9.04
CA GLN A 280 -4.63 -20.33 10.21
C GLN A 280 -3.49 -21.23 9.74
N GLN A 281 -2.25 -20.88 10.11
CA GLN A 281 -1.06 -21.67 9.77
C GLN A 281 -0.12 -21.74 10.97
N PRO A 282 0.72 -22.81 11.05
CA PRO A 282 1.80 -22.85 12.03
C PRO A 282 2.69 -21.61 11.87
N SER A 283 3.05 -20.98 12.98
CA SER A 283 3.76 -19.70 13.05
C SER A 283 5.17 -19.91 13.54
N LEU A 284 6.17 -19.66 12.67
CA LEU A 284 7.58 -19.73 13.01
C LEU A 284 8.15 -18.33 13.25
N PRO A 285 8.72 -18.04 14.45
CA PRO A 285 9.42 -16.78 14.68
C PRO A 285 10.61 -16.60 13.72
N ALA A 286 10.85 -15.40 13.26
CA ALA A 286 11.99 -15.09 12.39
C ALA A 286 13.34 -15.49 13.02
N THR A 287 13.45 -15.39 14.36
CA THR A 287 14.65 -15.80 15.15
C THR A 287 14.95 -17.30 15.09
N ALA A 288 13.94 -18.14 14.81
CA ALA A 288 14.10 -19.59 14.67
C ALA A 288 14.35 -20.04 13.21
N THR A 289 14.40 -19.09 12.27
CA THR A 289 14.57 -19.38 10.84
C THR A 289 16.02 -19.19 10.43
N LEU A 290 16.59 -20.20 9.78
CA LEU A 290 17.93 -20.21 9.24
C LEU A 290 17.87 -20.43 7.72
N PHE A 291 18.92 -20.01 7.00
CA PHE A 291 19.00 -20.17 5.57
C PHE A 291 20.30 -20.89 5.17
N LYS A 292 20.17 -21.89 4.29
CA LYS A 292 21.28 -22.62 3.70
C LYS A 292 21.08 -22.68 2.20
N ALA A 293 21.98 -22.07 1.44
CA ALA A 293 21.86 -21.96 -0.02
C ALA A 293 20.46 -21.46 -0.47
N GLN A 294 19.95 -20.40 0.19
CA GLN A 294 18.64 -19.78 -0.02
C GLN A 294 17.42 -20.65 0.39
N GLN A 295 17.62 -21.84 0.91
CA GLN A 295 16.53 -22.66 1.44
C GLN A 295 16.36 -22.39 2.93
N PRO A 296 15.12 -22.05 3.38
CA PRO A 296 14.86 -21.89 4.79
C PRO A 296 14.80 -23.26 5.49
N TYR A 297 15.35 -23.30 6.69
CA TYR A 297 15.26 -24.44 7.58
C TYR A 297 15.20 -24.00 9.04
N THR A 298 14.88 -24.91 9.93
CA THR A 298 14.96 -24.71 11.39
C THR A 298 15.49 -25.95 12.07
N TYR A 299 15.89 -25.85 13.33
CA TYR A 299 16.16 -26.98 14.18
C TYR A 299 14.93 -27.31 15.02
N GLN A 300 14.19 -28.36 14.60
CA GLN A 300 13.13 -28.95 15.40
C GLN A 300 13.75 -29.75 16.55
N LEU A 301 13.26 -29.52 17.77
CA LEU A 301 13.72 -30.21 18.97
C LEU A 301 12.85 -31.43 19.22
N VAL A 302 13.39 -32.60 18.89
CA VAL A 302 12.65 -33.88 19.02
C VAL A 302 13.10 -34.54 20.31
N PRO A 303 12.15 -35.02 21.16
CA PRO A 303 12.51 -35.81 22.33
C PRO A 303 13.36 -37.03 21.93
N ILE A 304 14.41 -37.32 22.71
CA ILE A 304 15.37 -38.39 22.36
C ILE A 304 14.71 -39.72 22.12
N LYS A 305 13.66 -40.04 22.90
CA LYS A 305 12.91 -41.29 22.72
C LYS A 305 12.25 -41.42 21.35
N THR A 306 11.63 -40.34 20.88
CA THR A 306 11.00 -40.28 19.56
C THR A 306 12.02 -40.32 18.44
N PHE A 307 13.16 -39.59 18.62
CA PHE A 307 14.22 -39.56 17.62
C PHE A 307 14.83 -40.96 17.39
N LEU A 308 15.09 -41.73 18.48
CA LEU A 308 15.63 -43.09 18.40
C LEU A 308 14.71 -44.09 17.73
N GLN A 309 13.42 -43.80 17.66
CA GLN A 309 12.41 -44.67 16.97
C GLN A 309 12.33 -44.35 15.48
N THR A 310 12.60 -43.12 15.06
CA THR A 310 12.31 -42.65 13.70
C THR A 310 13.58 -42.49 12.84
N ALA A 311 14.76 -42.40 13.45
CA ALA A 311 16.01 -42.17 12.73
C ALA A 311 16.77 -43.48 12.46
N GLU A 312 17.21 -43.67 11.22
CA GLU A 312 18.21 -44.69 10.86
C GLU A 312 19.57 -44.28 11.37
N ILE A 313 19.96 -44.81 12.53
CA ILE A 313 21.21 -44.46 13.23
C ILE A 313 22.02 -45.71 13.43
N ASP A 314 23.33 -45.64 13.25
CA ASP A 314 24.29 -46.70 13.59
C ASP A 314 24.07 -47.19 15.03
N PRO A 315 24.06 -48.49 15.28
CA PRO A 315 23.85 -49.10 16.60
C PRO A 315 24.74 -48.55 17.70
N GLN A 316 25.99 -48.21 17.41
CA GLN A 316 26.91 -47.59 18.41
C GLN A 316 26.48 -46.18 18.83
N HIS A 317 26.08 -45.33 17.86
CA HIS A 317 25.54 -44.03 18.13
C HIS A 317 24.19 -44.07 18.87
N LYS A 318 23.35 -45.05 18.56
CA LYS A 318 22.08 -45.25 19.23
C LYS A 318 22.25 -45.57 20.71
N GLN A 319 23.27 -46.38 21.04
CA GLN A 319 23.61 -46.72 22.44
C GLN A 319 24.14 -45.51 23.20
N ALA A 320 25.03 -44.70 22.58
CA ALA A 320 25.57 -43.48 23.18
C ALA A 320 24.45 -42.43 23.45
N MET A 321 23.51 -42.26 22.50
CA MET A 321 22.36 -41.37 22.68
C MET A 321 21.37 -41.85 23.74
N SER A 322 21.20 -43.15 23.90
CA SER A 322 20.34 -43.72 24.94
C SER A 322 20.83 -43.49 26.36
N ALA A 323 22.14 -43.19 26.53
CA ALA A 323 22.77 -42.88 27.80
C ALA A 323 22.66 -41.41 28.23
N LEU A 324 22.07 -40.53 27.37
CA LEU A 324 21.90 -39.11 27.66
C LEU A 324 20.86 -38.90 28.79
N PRO A 325 21.04 -37.78 29.60
CA PRO A 325 20.11 -37.47 30.67
C PRO A 325 18.66 -37.35 30.23
N PRO A 326 17.68 -37.68 31.07
CA PRO A 326 16.29 -37.44 30.81
C PRO A 326 16.03 -35.95 30.61
N GLY A 327 15.19 -35.55 29.63
CA GLY A 327 14.95 -34.14 29.27
C GLY A 327 15.87 -33.62 28.16
N THR A 328 16.76 -34.48 27.60
CA THR A 328 17.56 -34.13 26.44
C THR A 328 16.70 -34.24 25.15
N TYR A 329 16.85 -33.24 24.30
CA TYR A 329 16.23 -33.22 22.96
C TYR A 329 17.34 -33.36 21.92
N ILE A 330 16.97 -33.79 20.73
CA ILE A 330 17.86 -33.85 19.58
C ILE A 330 17.44 -32.80 18.57
N ALA A 331 18.39 -31.98 18.15
CA ALA A 331 18.16 -30.99 17.10
C ALA A 331 18.10 -31.67 15.75
N ARG A 332 16.93 -31.67 15.10
CA ARG A 332 16.72 -32.17 13.75
C ARG A 332 16.63 -31.02 12.77
N GLU A 333 17.56 -30.98 11.79
CA GLU A 333 17.49 -30.02 10.70
C GLU A 333 16.23 -30.31 9.85
N THR A 334 15.28 -29.40 9.84
CA THR A 334 13.99 -29.56 9.15
C THR A 334 13.89 -28.49 8.08
N PRO A 335 13.91 -28.89 6.77
CA PRO A 335 13.71 -27.94 5.68
C PRO A 335 12.26 -27.44 5.70
N LEU A 336 12.07 -26.18 5.29
CA LEU A 336 10.80 -25.49 5.39
C LEU A 336 10.37 -24.92 4.05
N ILE A 337 9.06 -24.82 3.85
CA ILE A 337 8.45 -23.92 2.88
C ILE A 337 7.71 -22.86 3.68
N LEU A 338 8.11 -21.62 3.53
CA LEU A 338 7.59 -20.48 4.28
C LEU A 338 6.82 -19.53 3.37
N GLY A 339 5.78 -18.90 3.90
CA GLY A 339 5.15 -17.74 3.27
C GLY A 339 5.87 -16.43 3.61
N ASN A 340 5.28 -15.30 3.25
CA ASN A 340 5.85 -13.99 3.49
C ASN A 340 5.86 -13.65 4.99
N LEU A 341 6.93 -12.99 5.43
CA LEU A 341 7.06 -12.53 6.81
C LEU A 341 5.93 -11.54 7.18
N GLN A 342 5.25 -11.81 8.30
CA GLN A 342 4.22 -10.94 8.89
C GLN A 342 4.46 -10.83 10.40
N ASP A 343 4.53 -9.60 10.93
CA ASP A 343 4.74 -9.31 12.35
C ASP A 343 5.84 -10.17 12.98
N ASN A 344 7.02 -10.23 12.34
CA ASN A 344 8.19 -11.00 12.77
C ASN A 344 7.99 -12.53 12.85
N HIS A 345 6.95 -13.06 12.16
CA HIS A 345 6.67 -14.49 12.06
C HIS A 345 6.47 -14.91 10.61
N PHE A 346 6.92 -16.11 10.28
CA PHE A 346 6.65 -16.74 8.99
C PHE A 346 5.50 -17.73 9.10
N PRO A 347 4.49 -17.68 8.21
CA PRO A 347 3.55 -18.78 8.05
C PRO A 347 4.29 -20.00 7.47
N VAL A 348 4.16 -21.15 8.13
CA VAL A 348 4.76 -22.41 7.66
C VAL A 348 3.77 -23.10 6.73
N VAL A 349 4.16 -23.27 5.47
CA VAL A 349 3.37 -23.98 4.46
C VAL A 349 3.62 -25.49 4.57
N SER A 350 4.91 -25.90 4.82
CA SER A 350 5.28 -27.29 5.08
C SER A 350 6.56 -27.38 5.89
N GLY A 351 6.74 -28.50 6.58
CA GLY A 351 7.93 -28.84 7.37
C GLY A 351 7.72 -28.87 8.88
N LEU A 352 6.77 -28.12 9.42
CA LEU A 352 6.42 -28.08 10.84
C LEU A 352 4.91 -28.10 11.04
N GLU A 353 4.49 -28.61 12.19
CA GLU A 353 3.10 -28.61 12.64
C GLU A 353 2.93 -27.77 13.93
N ALA A 354 1.70 -27.37 14.20
CA ALA A 354 1.39 -26.75 15.48
C ALA A 354 1.63 -27.75 16.62
N GLY A 355 2.40 -27.31 17.62
CA GLY A 355 2.83 -28.17 18.71
C GLY A 355 4.31 -28.55 18.67
N ASP A 356 4.96 -28.46 17.53
CA ASP A 356 6.40 -28.70 17.39
C ASP A 356 7.21 -27.70 18.21
N LEU A 357 8.36 -28.16 18.69
CA LEU A 357 9.30 -27.34 19.44
C LEU A 357 10.49 -26.99 18.56
N VAL A 358 10.87 -25.73 18.49
CA VAL A 358 11.99 -25.25 17.67
C VAL A 358 12.98 -24.40 18.47
N ALA A 359 14.24 -24.47 18.10
CA ALA A 359 15.30 -23.64 18.72
C ALA A 359 15.19 -22.19 18.25
N THR A 360 15.17 -21.23 19.19
CA THR A 360 15.15 -19.80 18.93
C THR A 360 16.47 -19.11 19.23
N SER A 361 17.36 -19.73 20.00
CA SER A 361 18.71 -19.27 20.27
C SER A 361 19.71 -20.42 20.23
N GLY A 362 21.00 -20.10 20.02
CA GLY A 362 22.08 -21.11 19.96
C GLY A 362 22.09 -21.92 18.67
N SER A 363 21.20 -21.68 17.75
CA SER A 363 21.01 -22.44 16.50
C SER A 363 22.24 -22.51 15.60
N LEU A 364 23.14 -21.50 15.66
CA LEU A 364 24.41 -21.48 14.89
C LEU A 364 25.43 -22.51 15.37
N MET A 365 25.27 -23.03 16.59
CA MET A 365 26.14 -24.09 17.16
C MET A 365 25.56 -25.50 16.92
N LEU A 366 24.38 -25.58 16.32
CA LEU A 366 23.69 -26.84 16.11
C LEU A 366 24.04 -27.43 14.75
N SER A 367 24.06 -28.76 14.72
CA SER A 367 24.07 -29.60 13.54
C SER A 367 22.97 -30.63 13.65
N ASN A 368 22.61 -31.25 12.55
CA ASN A 368 21.61 -32.33 12.58
C ASN A 368 22.08 -33.47 13.50
N GLY A 369 21.23 -33.86 14.45
CA GLY A 369 21.57 -34.87 15.45
C GLY A 369 22.23 -34.38 16.74
N THR A 370 22.49 -33.06 16.89
CA THR A 370 23.11 -32.49 18.09
C THR A 370 22.19 -32.63 19.32
N PRO A 371 22.68 -33.19 20.45
CA PRO A 371 21.95 -33.20 21.70
C PRO A 371 21.85 -31.80 22.30
N VAL A 372 20.66 -31.42 22.74
CA VAL A 372 20.40 -30.09 23.33
C VAL A 372 19.60 -30.19 24.62
N SER A 373 19.82 -29.21 25.49
CA SER A 373 18.97 -28.97 26.67
C SER A 373 18.25 -27.65 26.52
N ILE A 374 16.98 -27.62 26.91
CA ILE A 374 16.20 -26.39 26.86
C ILE A 374 16.52 -25.57 28.10
N ARG A 375 16.97 -24.32 27.88
CA ARG A 375 17.04 -23.35 28.97
C ARG A 375 15.63 -22.93 29.37
N SER A 376 15.28 -23.08 30.64
CA SER A 376 14.15 -22.35 31.19
C SER A 376 14.63 -20.91 31.40
N ASP A 377 14.21 -20.00 30.48
CA ASP A 377 14.34 -18.58 30.80
C ASP A 377 13.44 -18.29 31.99
N ASN A 378 14.09 -17.95 33.11
CA ASN A 378 13.45 -17.43 34.30
C ASN A 378 13.04 -15.99 34.05
#